data_93441e5bcfec09334509c9af662930c5
#
_entry.id   93441e5bcfec09334509c9af662930c5
#
_cell.length_a   1.000
_cell.length_b   1.000
_cell.length_c   1.000
_cell.angle_alpha   90.00
_cell.angle_beta   90.00
_cell.angle_gamma   90.00
#
_symmetry.space_group_name_H-M   'P 1'
#
loop_
_entity.id
_entity.type
_entity.pdbx_description
1 polymer ?
#
loop_
_entity_poly.entity_id
_entity_poly.type
_entity_poly.pdbx_seq_one_letter_code
_entity_poly.pdbx_strand_id
1 'polypeptide(L)'
;MLTFTSTSDAGTLAYVPRPMGERSPFVFVGERLWLDFVNSEFGIRRFDALRDFDSMVRWLEAAAVLDAERASGIRRRAQQQPAGAAASLIDARRVRAALRALAERGPLSDRVRFDGLGEINRVLGRSAGTRRVEQRADGTFIRSFVPVGDAFAGLVIPIVESAADALILGELSRVRRCADPRCQRVFFDNTKNGRRRWCDMSTCGNRAKAARHREKLKSH
;
A
#
# COMPACT_ATOMS: atom_id res chain seq x y z
N MET A 1 9.75 43.76 -1.80
CA MET A 1 10.76 42.71 -2.05
C MET A 1 10.76 41.79 -0.82
N LEU A 2 9.92 40.75 -0.81
CA LEU A 2 9.77 39.82 0.31
C LEU A 2 10.51 38.53 -0.07
N THR A 3 11.61 38.26 0.61
CA THR A 3 12.39 37.02 0.47
C THR A 3 11.68 35.90 1.22
N PHE A 4 11.13 34.96 0.48
CA PHE A 4 10.67 33.68 1.04
C PHE A 4 11.89 32.77 1.26
N THR A 5 12.25 32.58 2.50
CA THR A 5 13.13 31.49 2.89
C THR A 5 12.32 30.20 2.91
N SER A 6 12.61 29.32 1.96
CA SER A 6 12.07 27.97 1.87
C SER A 6 12.66 27.12 2.99
N THR A 7 11.88 26.82 4.02
CA THR A 7 12.13 25.66 4.89
C THR A 7 11.25 24.51 4.43
N SER A 8 11.78 23.64 3.61
CA SER A 8 11.15 22.39 3.20
C SER A 8 11.31 21.36 4.33
N ASP A 9 10.37 21.40 5.26
CA ASP A 9 9.99 20.24 6.08
C ASP A 9 8.50 20.01 5.91
N ALA A 10 8.10 19.60 4.71
CA ALA A 10 6.79 19.00 4.48
C ALA A 10 6.80 17.66 5.20
N GLY A 11 6.32 17.65 6.44
CA GLY A 11 6.13 16.46 7.23
C GLY A 11 5.25 15.48 6.47
N THR A 12 5.87 14.53 5.80
CA THR A 12 5.21 13.35 5.23
C THR A 12 4.49 12.70 6.40
N LEU A 13 3.15 12.72 6.39
CA LEU A 13 2.34 12.00 7.36
C LEU A 13 2.76 10.53 7.30
N ALA A 14 3.59 10.11 8.26
CA ALA A 14 4.12 8.77 8.31
C ALA A 14 2.95 7.79 8.42
N TYR A 15 2.75 6.99 7.37
CA TYR A 15 1.90 5.82 7.44
C TYR A 15 2.50 4.87 8.49
N VAL A 16 1.81 4.71 9.61
CA VAL A 16 2.17 3.74 10.64
C VAL A 16 1.10 2.66 10.63
N PRO A 17 1.42 1.46 10.11
CA PRO A 17 0.51 0.32 10.26
C PRO A 17 0.31 0.06 11.75
N ARG A 18 -0.88 -0.42 12.16
CA ARG A 18 -1.11 -0.82 13.55
C ARG A 18 -0.03 -1.80 13.98
N PRO A 19 0.58 -1.63 15.19
CA PRO A 19 1.44 -2.65 15.74
C PRO A 19 0.64 -3.96 15.80
N MET A 20 1.16 -4.97 15.15
CA MET A 20 0.50 -6.26 14.97
C MET A 20 0.37 -6.95 16.33
N GLY A 21 -0.84 -7.11 16.84
CA GLY A 21 -1.16 -8.17 17.78
C GLY A 21 -0.79 -9.52 17.15
N GLU A 22 -0.39 -10.47 17.93
CA GLU A 22 0.40 -11.67 17.62
C GLU A 22 0.06 -12.53 16.40
N ARG A 23 -0.94 -12.24 15.53
CA ARG A 23 -1.30 -13.10 14.36
C ARG A 23 -1.99 -12.38 13.21
N SER A 24 -1.48 -11.25 12.73
CA SER A 24 -1.99 -10.78 11.45
C SER A 24 -1.40 -11.61 10.30
N PRO A 25 -2.22 -12.14 9.37
CA PRO A 25 -1.71 -12.82 8.18
C PRO A 25 -1.07 -11.86 7.17
N PHE A 26 -1.13 -10.55 7.43
CA PHE A 26 -0.64 -9.52 6.55
C PHE A 26 0.72 -9.00 6.99
N VAL A 27 1.57 -8.69 6.02
CA VAL A 27 2.93 -8.18 6.26
C VAL A 27 3.03 -6.81 5.63
N PHE A 28 3.29 -5.80 6.46
CA PHE A 28 3.42 -4.40 6.07
C PHE A 28 4.90 -4.02 6.08
N VAL A 29 5.52 -3.96 4.91
CA VAL A 29 6.96 -3.67 4.70
C VAL A 29 7.19 -2.61 3.62
N GLY A 30 6.09 -2.06 3.08
CA GLY A 30 6.11 -1.09 1.98
C GLY A 30 6.54 0.30 2.40
N GLU A 31 6.41 0.66 3.68
CA GLU A 31 6.66 2.00 4.25
C GLU A 31 5.69 3.07 3.69
N ARG A 32 4.76 2.67 2.82
CA ARG A 32 3.69 3.48 2.24
C ARG A 32 2.45 2.61 2.07
N LEU A 33 1.28 3.16 2.37
CA LEU A 33 0.02 2.41 2.31
C LEU A 33 -0.22 1.78 0.92
N TRP A 34 0.03 2.54 -0.15
CA TRP A 34 -0.13 2.03 -1.51
C TRP A 34 0.84 0.89 -1.86
N LEU A 35 2.09 0.90 -1.34
CA LEU A 35 3.05 -0.19 -1.53
C LEU A 35 2.67 -1.43 -0.74
N ASP A 36 2.16 -1.26 0.48
CA ASP A 36 1.63 -2.38 1.24
C ASP A 36 0.40 -3.00 0.58
N PHE A 37 -0.44 -2.18 -0.05
CA PHE A 37 -1.54 -2.69 -0.85
C PHE A 37 -1.06 -3.46 -2.08
N VAL A 38 -0.06 -2.97 -2.79
CA VAL A 38 0.62 -3.73 -3.86
C VAL A 38 1.15 -5.05 -3.33
N ASN A 39 1.76 -5.07 -2.15
CA ASN A 39 2.31 -6.25 -1.50
C ASN A 39 1.26 -7.23 -0.96
N SER A 40 -0.03 -6.91 -1.00
CA SER A 40 -1.09 -7.88 -0.69
C SER A 40 -1.13 -9.04 -1.70
N GLU A 41 -0.48 -8.88 -2.86
CA GLU A 41 -0.11 -9.96 -3.78
C GLU A 41 1.41 -10.06 -3.85
N PHE A 42 2.01 -11.21 -3.58
CA PHE A 42 3.46 -11.35 -3.51
C PHE A 42 3.97 -12.78 -3.82
N GLY A 43 5.29 -12.87 -4.02
CA GLY A 43 6.00 -14.14 -4.23
C GLY A 43 5.83 -14.70 -5.65
N ILE A 44 6.67 -15.67 -5.99
CA ILE A 44 6.69 -16.30 -7.33
C ILE A 44 5.34 -16.96 -7.68
N ARG A 45 4.67 -17.54 -6.67
CA ARG A 45 3.35 -18.18 -6.85
C ARG A 45 2.19 -17.18 -6.78
N ARG A 46 2.46 -15.88 -6.74
CA ARG A 46 1.46 -14.81 -6.67
C ARG A 46 0.40 -15.06 -5.60
N PHE A 47 0.84 -15.32 -4.37
CA PHE A 47 -0.07 -15.43 -3.24
C PHE A 47 -0.89 -14.14 -3.12
N ASP A 48 -2.21 -14.25 -3.19
CA ASP A 48 -3.13 -13.13 -3.07
C ASP A 48 -3.79 -13.14 -1.68
N ALA A 49 -3.50 -12.10 -0.88
CA ALA A 49 -4.11 -11.94 0.43
C ALA A 49 -5.56 -11.42 0.36
N LEU A 50 -5.96 -10.82 -0.77
CA LEU A 50 -7.31 -10.35 -1.03
C LEU A 50 -8.11 -11.41 -1.80
N ARG A 51 -8.28 -12.60 -1.22
CA ARG A 51 -8.93 -13.75 -1.87
C ARG A 51 -10.42 -13.52 -2.11
N ASP A 52 -11.07 -12.83 -1.19
CA ASP A 52 -12.49 -12.51 -1.17
C ASP A 52 -12.69 -11.11 -0.56
N PHE A 53 -13.93 -10.63 -0.57
CA PHE A 53 -14.26 -9.31 -0.05
C PHE A 53 -13.97 -9.18 1.45
N ASP A 54 -14.24 -10.22 2.25
CA ASP A 54 -13.95 -10.19 3.68
C ASP A 54 -12.43 -10.13 3.98
N SER A 55 -11.63 -10.85 3.21
CA SER A 55 -10.16 -10.74 3.27
C SER A 55 -9.68 -9.33 2.94
N MET A 56 -10.31 -8.65 1.98
CA MET A 56 -10.03 -7.24 1.67
C MET A 56 -10.38 -6.34 2.85
N VAL A 57 -11.55 -6.52 3.47
CA VAL A 57 -11.97 -5.72 4.65
C VAL A 57 -10.99 -5.94 5.81
N ARG A 58 -10.59 -7.20 6.08
CA ARG A 58 -9.57 -7.50 7.11
C ARG A 58 -8.23 -6.85 6.81
N TRP A 59 -7.83 -6.81 5.53
CA TRP A 59 -6.60 -6.11 5.14
C TRP A 59 -6.70 -4.61 5.43
N LEU A 60 -7.84 -3.98 5.08
CA LEU A 60 -8.08 -2.55 5.33
C LEU A 60 -8.10 -2.22 6.82
N GLU A 61 -8.64 -3.10 7.66
CA GLU A 61 -8.55 -2.96 9.13
C GLU A 61 -7.11 -3.06 9.62
N ALA A 62 -6.36 -4.07 9.18
CA ALA A 62 -4.96 -4.26 9.57
C ALA A 62 -4.08 -3.11 9.10
N ALA A 63 -4.36 -2.55 7.92
CA ALA A 63 -3.71 -1.34 7.39
C ALA A 63 -4.17 -0.04 8.08
N ALA A 64 -5.07 -0.12 9.06
CA ALA A 64 -5.66 1.04 9.75
C ALA A 64 -6.39 2.04 8.82
N VAL A 65 -6.86 1.58 7.67
CA VAL A 65 -7.74 2.34 6.76
C VAL A 65 -9.18 2.35 7.30
N LEU A 66 -9.59 1.24 7.91
CA LEU A 66 -10.87 1.09 8.57
C LEU A 66 -10.66 0.82 10.07
N ASP A 67 -11.51 1.40 10.89
CA ASP A 67 -11.70 0.93 12.27
C ASP A 67 -12.64 -0.28 12.33
N ALA A 68 -12.76 -0.91 13.49
CA ALA A 68 -13.57 -2.12 13.67
C ALA A 68 -15.07 -1.88 13.45
N GLU A 69 -15.56 -0.69 13.79
CA GLU A 69 -16.98 -0.34 13.63
C GLU A 69 -17.34 -0.20 12.16
N ARG A 70 -16.56 0.55 11.41
CA ARG A 70 -16.73 0.74 9.96
C ARG A 70 -16.57 -0.59 9.22
N ALA A 71 -15.59 -1.41 9.58
CA ALA A 71 -15.39 -2.72 8.98
C ALA A 71 -16.61 -3.65 9.21
N SER A 72 -17.16 -3.65 10.43
CA SER A 72 -18.38 -4.39 10.75
C SER A 72 -19.60 -3.90 9.94
N GLY A 73 -19.75 -2.58 9.79
CA GLY A 73 -20.80 -1.97 8.96
C GLY A 73 -20.68 -2.38 7.49
N ILE A 74 -19.47 -2.37 6.94
CA ILE A 74 -19.18 -2.78 5.56
C ILE A 74 -19.48 -4.26 5.35
N ARG A 75 -19.12 -5.14 6.30
CA ARG A 75 -19.45 -6.57 6.22
C ARG A 75 -20.96 -6.82 6.21
N ARG A 76 -21.71 -6.15 7.09
CA ARG A 76 -23.19 -6.25 7.07
C ARG A 76 -23.78 -5.80 5.74
N ARG A 77 -23.28 -4.69 5.19
CA ARG A 77 -23.73 -4.20 3.88
C ARG A 77 -23.37 -5.18 2.74
N ALA A 78 -22.22 -5.82 2.81
CA ALA A 78 -21.82 -6.82 1.83
C ALA A 78 -22.76 -8.04 1.81
N GLN A 79 -23.29 -8.44 2.95
CA GLN A 79 -24.33 -9.49 3.03
C GLN A 79 -25.63 -9.06 2.32
N GLN A 80 -25.99 -7.78 2.41
CA GLN A 80 -27.19 -7.23 1.78
C GLN A 80 -26.97 -6.96 0.28
N GLN A 81 -25.74 -6.68 -0.13
CA GLN A 81 -25.39 -6.27 -1.50
C GLN A 81 -24.18 -7.09 -2.03
N PRO A 82 -24.30 -8.41 -2.17
CA PRO A 82 -23.17 -9.27 -2.52
C PRO A 82 -22.56 -8.95 -3.89
N ALA A 83 -23.37 -8.52 -4.85
CA ALA A 83 -22.89 -8.10 -6.17
C ALA A 83 -22.03 -6.84 -6.09
N GLY A 84 -22.40 -5.85 -5.27
CA GLY A 84 -21.63 -4.64 -5.03
C GLY A 84 -20.31 -4.94 -4.34
N ALA A 85 -20.29 -5.82 -3.35
CA ALA A 85 -19.09 -6.28 -2.67
C ALA A 85 -18.11 -6.99 -3.65
N ALA A 86 -18.62 -7.89 -4.50
CA ALA A 86 -17.82 -8.55 -5.52
C ALA A 86 -17.22 -7.56 -6.53
N ALA A 87 -18.02 -6.61 -7.01
CA ALA A 87 -17.57 -5.56 -7.92
C ALA A 87 -16.46 -4.70 -7.29
N SER A 88 -16.59 -4.35 -6.00
CA SER A 88 -15.58 -3.59 -5.26
C SER A 88 -14.27 -4.36 -5.13
N LEU A 89 -14.30 -5.67 -4.88
CA LEU A 89 -13.09 -6.50 -4.85
C LEU A 89 -12.39 -6.54 -6.22
N ILE A 90 -13.15 -6.67 -7.30
CA ILE A 90 -12.62 -6.64 -8.67
C ILE A 90 -11.95 -5.30 -8.94
N ASP A 91 -12.59 -4.19 -8.57
CA ASP A 91 -12.05 -2.84 -8.74
C ASP A 91 -10.77 -2.65 -7.90
N ALA A 92 -10.75 -3.11 -6.66
CA ALA A 92 -9.58 -3.07 -5.79
C ALA A 92 -8.38 -3.84 -6.39
N ARG A 93 -8.60 -5.02 -6.95
CA ARG A 93 -7.56 -5.80 -7.62
C ARG A 93 -7.05 -5.12 -8.90
N ARG A 94 -7.94 -4.48 -9.65
CA ARG A 94 -7.57 -3.67 -10.83
C ARG A 94 -6.68 -2.49 -10.42
N VAL A 95 -7.06 -1.74 -9.40
CA VAL A 95 -6.24 -0.66 -8.82
C VAL A 95 -4.89 -1.20 -8.40
N ARG A 96 -4.84 -2.32 -7.67
CA ARG A 96 -3.59 -2.95 -7.24
C ARG A 96 -2.68 -3.29 -8.41
N ALA A 97 -3.21 -3.82 -9.50
CA ALA A 97 -2.43 -4.15 -10.69
C ALA A 97 -1.80 -2.89 -11.34
N ALA A 98 -2.56 -1.81 -11.44
CA ALA A 98 -2.05 -0.54 -11.97
C ALA A 98 -0.97 0.07 -11.05
N LEU A 99 -1.18 0.06 -9.73
CA LEU A 99 -0.20 0.54 -8.75
C LEU A 99 1.07 -0.34 -8.73
N ARG A 100 0.93 -1.66 -8.95
CA ARG A 100 2.08 -2.57 -9.10
C ARG A 100 2.92 -2.19 -10.30
N ALA A 101 2.31 -1.90 -11.45
CA ALA A 101 3.03 -1.46 -12.63
C ALA A 101 3.83 -0.17 -12.39
N LEU A 102 3.30 0.77 -11.58
CA LEU A 102 4.02 1.98 -11.16
C LEU A 102 5.19 1.67 -10.20
N ALA A 103 5.05 0.66 -9.33
CA ALA A 103 6.05 0.29 -8.33
C ALA A 103 7.18 -0.56 -8.90
N GLU A 104 6.90 -1.38 -9.92
CA GLU A 104 7.88 -2.26 -10.56
C GLU A 104 8.72 -1.48 -11.55
N ARG A 105 9.92 -1.14 -11.14
CA ARG A 105 10.87 -0.41 -11.98
C ARG A 105 11.41 -1.23 -13.15
N GLY A 106 11.05 -0.84 -14.32
CA GLY A 106 11.92 -0.65 -15.47
C GLY A 106 11.92 0.84 -15.84
N PRO A 107 12.57 1.29 -16.93
CA PRO A 107 12.25 2.59 -17.49
C PRO A 107 10.74 2.53 -17.75
N LEU A 108 9.96 3.23 -16.87
CA LEU A 108 8.52 3.30 -17.03
C LEU A 108 8.33 3.88 -18.42
N SER A 109 7.85 3.06 -19.36
CA SER A 109 7.39 3.60 -20.61
C SER A 109 6.33 4.66 -20.27
N ASP A 110 6.29 5.74 -21.00
CA ASP A 110 5.29 6.80 -20.79
C ASP A 110 3.87 6.22 -20.74
N ARG A 111 3.62 5.13 -21.46
CA ARG A 111 2.38 4.37 -21.43
C ARG A 111 2.06 3.81 -20.03
N VAL A 112 3.01 3.18 -19.34
CA VAL A 112 2.76 2.61 -17.98
C VAL A 112 2.48 3.72 -16.97
N ARG A 113 3.17 4.86 -17.07
CA ARG A 113 2.87 6.05 -16.26
C ARG A 113 1.48 6.58 -16.55
N PHE A 114 1.11 6.65 -17.82
CA PHE A 114 -0.18 7.17 -18.25
C PHE A 114 -1.33 6.27 -17.78
N ASP A 115 -1.20 4.95 -17.93
CA ASP A 115 -2.19 3.97 -17.49
C ASP A 115 -2.35 4.00 -15.96
N GLY A 116 -1.26 4.07 -15.21
CA GLY A 116 -1.28 4.19 -13.75
C GLY A 116 -1.94 5.49 -13.27
N LEU A 117 -1.59 6.62 -13.88
CA LEU A 117 -2.21 7.92 -13.58
C LEU A 117 -3.70 7.93 -13.97
N GLY A 118 -4.06 7.33 -15.10
CA GLY A 118 -5.45 7.18 -15.54
C GLY A 118 -6.28 6.41 -14.51
N GLU A 119 -5.74 5.32 -13.95
CA GLU A 119 -6.43 4.53 -12.93
C GLU A 119 -6.58 5.29 -11.60
N ILE A 120 -5.54 6.01 -11.17
CA ILE A 120 -5.59 6.91 -10.00
C ILE A 120 -6.71 7.93 -10.18
N ASN A 121 -6.71 8.65 -11.30
CA ASN A 121 -7.71 9.68 -11.59
C ASN A 121 -9.12 9.11 -11.74
N ARG A 122 -9.27 7.89 -12.30
CA ARG A 122 -10.55 7.19 -12.39
C ARG A 122 -11.16 6.97 -11.00
N VAL A 123 -10.35 6.53 -10.04
CA VAL A 123 -10.82 6.29 -8.67
C VAL A 123 -11.14 7.60 -7.97
N LEU A 124 -10.24 8.58 -8.03
CA LEU A 124 -10.44 9.89 -7.39
C LEU A 124 -11.65 10.63 -7.96
N GLY A 125 -11.90 10.54 -9.26
CA GLY A 125 -13.01 11.22 -9.94
C GLY A 125 -14.39 10.59 -9.72
N ARG A 126 -14.45 9.29 -9.35
CA ARG A 126 -15.75 8.60 -9.12
C ARG A 126 -16.26 8.72 -7.71
N SER A 127 -15.43 9.08 -6.77
CA SER A 127 -15.77 8.96 -5.36
C SER A 127 -16.22 10.30 -4.81
N ALA A 128 -17.56 10.46 -4.72
CA ALA A 128 -18.14 11.52 -3.91
C ALA A 128 -17.99 11.19 -2.42
N GLY A 129 -17.56 12.16 -1.62
CA GLY A 129 -17.39 11.97 -0.18
C GLY A 129 -16.68 13.13 0.49
N THR A 130 -16.58 13.04 1.80
CA THR A 130 -15.96 14.04 2.64
C THR A 130 -14.60 13.53 3.15
N ARG A 131 -13.56 14.33 2.97
CA ARG A 131 -12.26 14.13 3.61
C ARG A 131 -12.25 14.75 4.98
N ARG A 132 -11.73 14.03 5.97
CA ARG A 132 -11.63 14.49 7.36
C ARG A 132 -10.25 14.16 7.91
N VAL A 133 -9.88 14.88 8.96
CA VAL A 133 -8.77 14.50 9.84
C VAL A 133 -9.41 13.99 11.12
N GLU A 134 -9.09 12.76 11.50
CA GLU A 134 -9.62 12.10 12.69
C GLU A 134 -8.48 11.76 13.64
N GLN A 135 -8.70 11.96 14.94
CA GLN A 135 -7.75 11.57 15.97
C GLN A 135 -8.01 10.11 16.38
N ARG A 136 -6.96 9.32 16.41
CA ARG A 136 -6.99 7.94 16.93
C ARG A 136 -6.89 7.91 18.45
N ALA A 137 -7.23 6.76 19.04
CA ALA A 137 -7.13 6.54 20.49
C ALA A 137 -5.69 6.68 21.04
N ASP A 138 -4.67 6.47 20.22
CA ASP A 138 -3.26 6.67 20.56
C ASP A 138 -2.80 8.13 20.44
N GLY A 139 -3.72 9.07 20.14
CA GLY A 139 -3.45 10.50 19.97
C GLY A 139 -2.93 10.89 18.59
N THR A 140 -2.64 9.94 17.70
CA THR A 140 -2.21 10.24 16.33
C THR A 140 -3.37 10.70 15.46
N PHE A 141 -3.06 11.41 14.36
CA PHE A 141 -4.06 11.89 13.41
C PHE A 141 -3.97 11.10 12.11
N ILE A 142 -5.13 10.82 11.51
CA ILE A 142 -5.23 10.18 10.21
C ILE A 142 -6.11 11.01 9.27
N ARG A 143 -5.83 10.91 7.99
CA ARG A 143 -6.78 11.35 6.96
C ARG A 143 -7.78 10.22 6.73
N SER A 144 -9.06 10.50 6.87
CA SER A 144 -10.14 9.58 6.58
C SER A 144 -10.97 10.06 5.40
N PHE A 145 -11.63 9.12 4.73
CA PHE A 145 -12.58 9.40 3.66
C PHE A 145 -13.92 8.74 4.01
N VAL A 146 -14.97 9.57 4.06
CA VAL A 146 -16.34 9.10 4.28
C VAL A 146 -17.09 9.19 2.95
N PRO A 147 -17.37 8.06 2.29
CA PRO A 147 -18.06 8.07 1.01
C PRO A 147 -19.53 8.51 1.16
N VAL A 148 -20.06 9.18 0.15
CA VAL A 148 -21.48 9.48 0.00
C VAL A 148 -22.04 8.53 -1.07
N GLY A 149 -23.18 7.89 -0.77
CA GLY A 149 -23.84 6.94 -1.66
C GLY A 149 -23.34 5.51 -1.51
N ASP A 150 -22.53 5.03 -2.45
CA ASP A 150 -22.00 3.65 -2.41
C ASP A 150 -20.91 3.50 -1.34
N ALA A 151 -21.22 2.73 -0.29
CA ALA A 151 -20.29 2.48 0.83
C ALA A 151 -19.02 1.73 0.41
N PHE A 152 -19.02 1.02 -0.73
CA PHE A 152 -17.87 0.30 -1.22
C PHE A 152 -16.93 1.16 -2.07
N ALA A 153 -17.45 2.22 -2.71
CA ALA A 153 -16.68 3.09 -3.61
C ALA A 153 -15.49 3.80 -2.93
N GLY A 154 -15.59 4.05 -1.62
CA GLY A 154 -14.56 4.74 -0.85
C GLY A 154 -13.42 3.87 -0.32
N LEU A 155 -13.52 2.54 -0.41
CA LEU A 155 -12.61 1.62 0.27
C LEU A 155 -11.15 1.72 -0.18
N VAL A 156 -10.92 2.00 -1.46
CA VAL A 156 -9.55 2.10 -2.04
C VAL A 156 -9.04 3.54 -2.13
N ILE A 157 -9.85 4.54 -1.78
CA ILE A 157 -9.47 5.96 -1.90
C ILE A 157 -8.21 6.29 -1.10
N PRO A 158 -8.08 5.94 0.19
CA PRO A 158 -6.87 6.26 0.96
C PRO A 158 -5.61 5.64 0.37
N ILE A 159 -5.76 4.47 -0.27
CA ILE A 159 -4.66 3.79 -0.96
C ILE A 159 -4.23 4.58 -2.20
N VAL A 160 -5.20 5.00 -3.00
CA VAL A 160 -4.96 5.78 -4.23
C VAL A 160 -4.43 7.17 -3.90
N GLU A 161 -4.91 7.82 -2.84
CA GLU A 161 -4.37 9.09 -2.33
C GLU A 161 -2.91 8.93 -1.90
N SER A 162 -2.57 7.85 -1.19
CA SER A 162 -1.18 7.55 -0.83
C SER A 162 -0.27 7.37 -2.06
N ALA A 163 -0.78 6.81 -3.15
CA ALA A 163 -0.04 6.69 -4.40
C ALA A 163 0.10 8.04 -5.12
N ALA A 164 -0.95 8.86 -5.13
CA ALA A 164 -0.94 10.20 -5.70
C ALA A 164 0.06 11.11 -4.97
N ASP A 165 0.08 11.07 -3.63
CA ASP A 165 1.05 11.80 -2.82
C ASP A 165 2.49 11.39 -3.18
N ALA A 166 2.75 10.08 -3.34
CA ALA A 166 4.06 9.57 -3.74
C ALA A 166 4.51 10.04 -5.13
N LEU A 167 3.55 10.18 -6.07
CA LEU A 167 3.82 10.75 -7.40
C LEU A 167 4.16 12.24 -7.32
N ILE A 168 3.35 13.01 -6.60
CA ILE A 168 3.52 14.48 -6.44
C ILE A 168 4.84 14.80 -5.76
N LEU A 169 5.22 14.02 -4.74
CA LEU A 169 6.46 14.19 -3.97
C LEU A 169 7.70 13.59 -4.67
N GLY A 170 7.57 12.98 -5.86
CA GLY A 170 8.68 12.37 -6.58
C GLY A 170 9.26 11.11 -5.90
N GLU A 171 8.51 10.50 -4.97
CA GLU A 171 8.97 9.36 -4.17
C GLU A 171 9.20 8.08 -4.99
N LEU A 172 8.68 7.97 -6.21
CA LEU A 172 8.89 6.79 -7.07
C LEU A 172 10.38 6.50 -7.28
N SER A 173 11.23 7.53 -7.26
CA SER A 173 12.68 7.38 -7.38
C SER A 173 13.29 6.52 -6.26
N ARG A 174 12.62 6.39 -5.12
CA ARG A 174 13.04 5.62 -3.95
C ARG A 174 12.28 4.31 -3.75
N VAL A 175 11.32 4.00 -4.60
CA VAL A 175 10.67 2.69 -4.58
C VAL A 175 11.64 1.63 -5.07
N ARG A 176 11.75 0.52 -4.35
CA ARG A 176 12.67 -0.59 -4.63
C ARG A 176 11.91 -1.91 -4.62
N ARG A 177 12.36 -2.86 -5.43
CA ARG A 177 11.96 -4.26 -5.35
C ARG A 177 12.92 -5.02 -4.44
N CYS A 178 12.38 -5.91 -3.63
CA CYS A 178 13.18 -6.78 -2.78
C CYS A 178 14.14 -7.64 -3.62
N ALA A 179 15.42 -7.66 -3.22
CA ALA A 179 16.47 -8.41 -3.91
C ALA A 179 16.38 -9.94 -3.67
N ASP A 180 15.48 -10.43 -2.81
CA ASP A 180 15.18 -11.87 -2.73
C ASP A 180 14.25 -12.24 -3.91
N PRO A 181 14.70 -13.07 -4.88
CA PRO A 181 13.91 -13.39 -6.07
C PRO A 181 12.59 -14.09 -5.77
N ARG A 182 12.47 -14.72 -4.59
CA ARG A 182 11.24 -15.39 -4.15
C ARG A 182 10.24 -14.46 -3.50
N CYS A 183 10.67 -13.28 -3.05
CA CYS A 183 9.84 -12.34 -2.28
C CYS A 183 8.95 -11.48 -3.17
N GLN A 184 9.52 -10.82 -4.17
CA GLN A 184 8.86 -9.91 -5.12
C GLN A 184 8.08 -8.73 -4.51
N ARG A 185 8.26 -8.42 -3.21
CA ARG A 185 7.67 -7.25 -2.58
C ARG A 185 8.40 -5.98 -3.00
N VAL A 186 7.66 -4.89 -3.01
CA VAL A 186 8.16 -3.54 -3.23
C VAL A 186 8.15 -2.76 -1.92
N PHE A 187 9.05 -1.78 -1.76
CA PHE A 187 9.13 -0.96 -0.56
C PHE A 187 9.72 0.41 -0.90
N PHE A 188 9.42 1.39 -0.07
CA PHE A 188 10.06 2.70 -0.12
C PHE A 188 11.40 2.62 0.63
N ASP A 189 12.48 3.04 -0.01
CA ASP A 189 13.80 3.09 0.61
C ASP A 189 13.97 4.42 1.36
N ASN A 190 13.67 4.38 2.67
CA ASN A 190 13.81 5.51 3.58
C ASN A 190 15.25 5.71 4.10
N THR A 191 16.21 4.87 3.68
CA THR A 191 17.61 5.01 4.13
C THR A 191 18.26 6.24 3.51
N LYS A 192 19.19 6.86 4.26
CA LYS A 192 19.89 8.09 3.83
C LYS A 192 20.58 7.92 2.48
N ASN A 193 21.18 6.75 2.22
CA ASN A 193 21.95 6.46 1.02
C ASN A 193 21.15 5.78 -0.11
N GLY A 194 19.87 5.45 0.09
CA GLY A 194 19.01 4.82 -0.91
C GLY A 194 19.48 3.45 -1.38
N ARG A 195 20.17 2.67 -0.53
CA ARG A 195 20.80 1.38 -0.88
C ARG A 195 20.16 0.17 -0.21
N ARG A 196 18.99 0.31 0.39
CA ARG A 196 18.25 -0.81 0.97
C ARG A 196 17.91 -1.84 -0.11
N ARG A 197 18.33 -3.10 0.11
CA ARG A 197 18.16 -4.21 -0.83
C ARG A 197 16.99 -5.13 -0.49
N TRP A 198 16.59 -5.17 0.77
CA TRP A 198 15.61 -6.13 1.30
C TRP A 198 14.40 -5.37 1.85
N CYS A 199 13.19 -5.86 1.54
CA CYS A 199 11.97 -5.30 2.11
C CYS A 199 11.94 -5.43 3.64
N ASP A 200 12.61 -6.46 4.17
CA ASP A 200 12.79 -6.68 5.60
C ASP A 200 14.10 -7.43 5.83
N MET A 201 14.90 -6.91 6.77
CA MET A 201 16.22 -7.45 7.08
C MET A 201 16.13 -8.74 7.90
N SER A 202 15.13 -8.86 8.79
CA SER A 202 14.93 -10.02 9.66
C SER A 202 14.49 -11.27 8.89
N THR A 203 13.83 -11.10 7.76
CA THR A 203 13.35 -12.17 6.90
C THR A 203 14.20 -12.33 5.64
N CYS A 204 14.04 -11.45 4.66
CA CYS A 204 14.72 -11.57 3.36
C CYS A 204 16.24 -11.34 3.47
N GLY A 205 16.67 -10.41 4.31
CA GLY A 205 18.10 -10.16 4.55
C GLY A 205 18.80 -11.36 5.20
N ASN A 206 18.19 -11.94 6.23
CA ASN A 206 18.74 -13.11 6.91
C ASN A 206 18.74 -14.34 6.00
N ARG A 207 17.71 -14.52 5.16
CA ARG A 207 17.68 -15.58 4.13
C ARG A 207 18.82 -15.48 3.14
N ALA A 208 19.13 -14.27 2.69
CA ALA A 208 20.25 -14.01 1.80
C ALA A 208 21.62 -14.24 2.47
N LYS A 209 21.77 -13.89 3.77
CA LYS A 209 22.97 -14.19 4.55
C LYS A 209 23.19 -15.69 4.68
N ALA A 210 22.13 -16.44 5.04
CA ALA A 210 22.19 -17.89 5.16
C ALA A 210 22.50 -18.59 3.83
N ALA A 211 21.98 -18.10 2.70
CA ALA A 211 22.31 -18.65 1.38
C ALA A 211 23.80 -18.47 1.05
N ARG A 212 24.33 -17.26 1.23
CA ARG A 212 25.77 -16.99 1.01
C ARG A 212 26.69 -17.82 1.91
N HIS A 213 26.28 -18.06 3.15
CA HIS A 213 27.06 -18.91 4.06
C HIS A 213 27.12 -20.36 3.57
N ARG A 214 25.96 -20.93 3.12
CA ARG A 214 25.93 -22.28 2.54
C ARG A 214 26.75 -22.42 1.25
N GLU A 215 26.78 -21.39 0.41
CA GLU A 215 27.61 -21.39 -0.81
C GLU A 215 29.10 -21.43 -0.46
N LYS A 216 29.56 -20.65 0.52
CA LYS A 216 30.93 -20.67 0.99
C LYS A 216 31.36 -22.04 1.54
N LEU A 217 30.48 -22.73 2.27
CA LEU A 217 30.76 -24.08 2.80
C LEU A 217 30.85 -25.16 1.72
N LYS A 218 30.24 -24.93 0.55
CA LYS A 218 30.31 -25.89 -0.57
C LYS A 218 31.54 -25.68 -1.47
N SER A 219 32.18 -24.52 -1.38
CA SER A 219 33.36 -24.15 -2.16
C SER A 219 34.68 -24.44 -1.43
N HIS A 220 34.65 -25.02 -0.25
CA HIS A 220 35.74 -25.55 0.55
C HIS A 220 35.58 -27.06 0.74
#